data_a1161ee115f3d39dc953cea5fc2df52b
#
_entry.id   a1161ee115f3d39dc953cea5fc2df52b
#
_cell.length_a   1.000
_cell.length_b   1.000
_cell.length_c   1.000
_cell.angle_alpha   90.00
_cell.angle_beta   90.00
_cell.angle_gamma   90.00
#
_symmetry.space_group_name_H-M   'P 1'
#
loop_
_entity.id
_entity.type
_entity.pdbx_description
1 polymer ?
#
loop_
_entity_poly.entity_id
_entity_poly.type
_entity_poly.pdbx_seq_one_letter_code
_entity_poly.pdbx_strand_id
1 'polypeptide(L)'
;MRSIVYTGTGSSSVLTLAEREPVAPGAGEVRVRVTVSGVNPTDWKARAGSAAPLGFDEVVPNQDGAGVIDAVGDGVTDLAVGDRVWLYLAQHERPTGTAQEHTVVPASRAVKLPDGIGFDVAASLGVPAMTAHRALTVHENGPARLSPGSLEGRVVLVAGGAGAVGHAAIQLAVWAGAE
;
A
#
# COMPACT_ATOMS: atom_id res chain seq x y z
N MET A 1 -0.08 12.24 18.20
CA MET A 1 0.62 11.83 16.97
C MET A 1 0.42 12.86 15.88
N ARG A 2 1.43 13.00 15.00
CA ARG A 2 1.36 13.90 13.85
C ARG A 2 0.73 13.18 12.65
N SER A 3 -0.09 13.91 11.89
CA SER A 3 -0.75 13.42 10.68
C SER A 3 -0.77 14.52 9.63
N ILE A 4 -0.59 14.18 8.36
CA ILE A 4 -0.89 15.08 7.25
C ILE A 4 -2.33 14.86 6.84
N VAL A 5 -3.11 15.95 6.73
CA VAL A 5 -4.53 15.87 6.41
C VAL A 5 -4.92 16.87 5.32
N TYR A 6 -6.05 16.61 4.68
CA TYR A 6 -6.74 17.58 3.82
C TYR A 6 -8.26 17.38 3.91
N THR A 7 -9.02 18.49 3.80
CA THR A 7 -10.48 18.53 3.89
C THR A 7 -11.16 18.96 2.58
N GLY A 8 -10.36 19.24 1.57
CA GLY A 8 -10.82 19.60 0.23
C GLY A 8 -9.76 19.25 -0.80
N THR A 9 -10.18 19.00 -2.04
CA THR A 9 -9.27 18.70 -3.14
C THR A 9 -8.56 19.96 -3.64
N GLY A 10 -7.34 19.80 -4.16
CA GLY A 10 -6.57 20.92 -4.70
C GLY A 10 -5.08 20.62 -4.88
N SER A 11 -4.28 21.67 -4.97
CA SER A 11 -2.82 21.60 -5.04
C SER A 11 -2.24 21.08 -3.72
N SER A 12 -0.91 20.94 -3.62
CA SER A 12 -0.26 20.54 -2.35
C SER A 12 -0.52 21.50 -1.19
N SER A 13 -1.00 22.71 -1.45
CA SER A 13 -1.33 23.70 -0.43
C SER A 13 -2.53 23.32 0.45
N VAL A 14 -3.35 22.35 0.04
CA VAL A 14 -4.46 21.86 0.89
C VAL A 14 -3.99 20.92 1.99
N LEU A 15 -2.74 20.43 1.93
CA LEU A 15 -2.16 19.56 2.95
C LEU A 15 -1.80 20.37 4.20
N THR A 16 -2.28 19.93 5.35
CA THR A 16 -1.98 20.55 6.65
C THR A 16 -1.45 19.51 7.62
N LEU A 17 -0.58 19.95 8.54
CA LEU A 17 -0.13 19.13 9.65
C LEU A 17 -1.14 19.24 10.79
N ALA A 18 -1.64 18.10 11.27
CA ALA A 18 -2.54 18.01 12.40
C ALA A 18 -1.93 17.15 13.51
N GLU A 19 -2.27 17.48 14.76
CA GLU A 19 -1.98 16.64 15.92
C GLU A 19 -3.27 15.98 16.40
N ARG A 20 -3.19 14.69 16.72
CA ARG A 20 -4.33 13.89 17.18
C ARG A 20 -3.90 12.73 18.06
N GLU A 21 -4.83 12.15 18.79
CA GLU A 21 -4.56 10.94 19.56
C GLU A 21 -4.56 9.70 18.65
N PRO A 22 -3.68 8.72 18.92
CA PRO A 22 -3.72 7.44 18.22
C PRO A 22 -5.04 6.70 18.47
N VAL A 23 -5.66 6.20 17.41
CA VAL A 23 -6.90 5.41 17.51
C VAL A 23 -6.56 3.95 17.84
N ALA A 24 -7.34 3.31 18.71
CA ALA A 24 -7.23 1.88 18.98
C ALA A 24 -7.78 1.08 17.78
N PRO A 25 -7.18 -0.07 17.42
CA PRO A 25 -7.72 -0.94 16.38
C PRO A 25 -9.03 -1.60 16.85
N GLY A 26 -10.00 -1.68 15.94
CA GLY A 26 -11.22 -2.46 16.14
C GLY A 26 -11.00 -3.97 15.92
N ALA A 27 -12.08 -4.76 16.04
CA ALA A 27 -12.02 -6.19 15.74
C ALA A 27 -11.56 -6.44 14.29
N GLY A 28 -10.62 -7.35 14.08
CA GLY A 28 -10.02 -7.66 12.78
C GLY A 28 -9.04 -6.62 12.24
N GLU A 29 -8.67 -5.61 13.03
CA GLU A 29 -7.74 -4.54 12.63
C GLU A 29 -6.44 -4.60 13.42
N VAL A 30 -5.40 -3.99 12.86
CA VAL A 30 -4.13 -3.74 13.53
C VAL A 30 -3.78 -2.27 13.46
N ARG A 31 -3.12 -1.76 14.50
CA ARG A 31 -2.49 -0.45 14.47
C ARG A 31 -1.00 -0.61 14.18
N VAL A 32 -0.52 0.17 13.24
CA VAL A 32 0.89 0.15 12.83
C VAL A 32 1.51 1.52 13.12
N ARG A 33 2.60 1.52 13.87
CA ARG A 33 3.49 2.66 13.98
C ARG A 33 4.28 2.74 12.70
N VAL A 34 3.93 3.72 11.85
CA VAL A 34 4.49 3.89 10.51
C VAL A 34 5.93 4.39 10.59
N THR A 35 6.84 3.69 9.96
CA THR A 35 8.24 4.09 9.82
C THR A 35 8.47 4.81 8.50
N VAL A 36 7.86 4.32 7.42
CA VAL A 36 7.93 4.91 6.08
C VAL A 36 6.54 4.89 5.46
N SER A 37 6.10 6.03 4.94
CA SER A 37 4.87 6.17 4.15
C SER A 37 5.23 6.25 2.68
N GLY A 38 4.64 5.38 1.85
CA GLY A 38 4.83 5.36 0.40
C GLY A 38 3.90 6.35 -0.30
N VAL A 39 4.41 7.06 -1.28
CA VAL A 39 3.63 8.00 -2.10
C VAL A 39 3.49 7.48 -3.52
N ASN A 40 2.26 7.36 -3.99
CA ASN A 40 1.92 6.89 -5.33
C ASN A 40 1.22 7.97 -6.17
N PRO A 41 1.23 7.85 -7.51
CA PRO A 41 0.44 8.74 -8.35
C PRO A 41 -1.05 8.80 -8.00
N THR A 42 -1.63 7.72 -7.48
CA THR A 42 -3.03 7.67 -7.03
C THR A 42 -3.30 8.64 -5.89
N ASP A 43 -2.33 8.81 -4.97
CA ASP A 43 -2.48 9.64 -3.78
C ASP A 43 -2.59 11.13 -4.14
N TRP A 44 -1.65 11.64 -4.94
CA TRP A 44 -1.68 13.03 -5.36
C TRP A 44 -2.83 13.32 -6.36
N LYS A 45 -3.21 12.35 -7.20
CA LYS A 45 -4.35 12.50 -8.11
C LYS A 45 -5.67 12.57 -7.35
N ALA A 46 -5.86 11.73 -6.33
CA ALA A 46 -7.02 11.80 -5.44
C ALA A 46 -7.10 13.16 -4.74
N ARG A 47 -5.99 13.60 -4.12
CA ARG A 47 -5.91 14.92 -3.49
C ARG A 47 -6.18 16.06 -4.49
N ALA A 48 -5.68 15.97 -5.73
CA ALA A 48 -5.91 16.99 -6.76
C ALA A 48 -7.36 17.02 -7.30
N GLY A 49 -8.21 16.06 -6.93
CA GLY A 49 -9.59 15.97 -7.40
C GLY A 49 -9.75 15.24 -8.75
N SER A 50 -8.73 14.52 -9.21
CA SER A 50 -8.80 13.75 -10.46
C SER A 50 -9.49 12.38 -10.28
N ALA A 51 -9.85 12.03 -9.05
CA ALA A 51 -10.64 10.84 -8.70
C ALA A 51 -12.07 11.26 -8.33
N ALA A 52 -12.86 10.30 -7.84
CA ALA A 52 -14.18 10.58 -7.29
C ALA A 52 -14.12 11.66 -6.18
N PRO A 53 -15.23 12.37 -5.91
CA PRO A 53 -15.28 13.32 -4.80
C PRO A 53 -14.80 12.70 -3.49
N LEU A 54 -14.24 13.53 -2.60
CA LEU A 54 -13.92 13.14 -1.23
C LEU A 54 -15.15 12.50 -0.58
N GLY A 55 -15.05 11.23 -0.23
CA GLY A 55 -16.11 10.50 0.47
C GLY A 55 -16.10 10.71 1.99
N PHE A 56 -15.20 11.59 2.49
CA PHE A 56 -14.96 11.85 3.91
C PHE A 56 -14.69 13.33 4.13
N ASP A 57 -15.08 13.85 5.28
CA ASP A 57 -14.87 15.26 5.65
C ASP A 57 -13.39 15.63 5.76
N GLU A 58 -12.56 14.66 6.11
CA GLU A 58 -11.12 14.81 6.23
C GLU A 58 -10.42 13.50 5.82
N VAL A 59 -9.27 13.63 5.16
CA VAL A 59 -8.48 12.50 4.68
C VAL A 59 -7.02 12.62 5.10
N VAL A 60 -6.46 11.53 5.62
CA VAL A 60 -5.02 11.28 5.71
C VAL A 60 -4.61 10.51 4.45
N PRO A 61 -3.75 11.04 3.57
CA PRO A 61 -3.42 10.39 2.31
C PRO A 61 -2.49 9.17 2.49
N ASN A 62 -2.17 8.59 1.36
CA ASN A 62 -1.22 7.52 1.07
C ASN A 62 -1.75 6.12 1.35
N GLN A 63 -1.66 5.30 0.30
CA GLN A 63 -2.13 3.92 0.26
C GLN A 63 -1.12 2.93 0.84
N ASP A 64 0.18 3.22 0.69
CA ASP A 64 1.27 2.31 1.00
C ASP A 64 2.09 2.81 2.19
N GLY A 65 2.68 1.87 2.92
CA GLY A 65 3.59 2.19 4.01
C GLY A 65 4.22 0.94 4.60
N ALA A 66 5.09 1.15 5.56
CA ALA A 66 5.70 0.06 6.32
C ALA A 66 6.02 0.54 7.74
N GLY A 67 6.02 -0.39 8.68
CA GLY A 67 6.27 -0.09 10.07
C GLY A 67 6.16 -1.31 10.97
N VAL A 68 5.87 -1.07 12.22
CA VAL A 68 5.77 -2.10 13.27
C VAL A 68 4.37 -2.06 13.89
N ILE A 69 3.74 -3.20 14.03
CA ILE A 69 2.47 -3.34 14.74
C ILE A 69 2.68 -2.97 16.21
N ASP A 70 1.90 -2.04 16.72
CA ASP A 70 1.95 -1.62 18.12
C ASP A 70 0.65 -1.91 18.90
N ALA A 71 -0.44 -2.26 18.21
CA ALA A 71 -1.66 -2.77 18.81
C ALA A 71 -2.41 -3.70 17.85
N VAL A 72 -3.12 -4.66 18.41
CA VAL A 72 -3.88 -5.67 17.67
C VAL A 72 -5.31 -5.69 18.22
N GLY A 73 -6.30 -5.68 17.34
CA GLY A 73 -7.72 -5.79 17.67
C GLY A 73 -8.16 -7.24 17.85
N ASP A 74 -9.36 -7.41 18.41
CA ASP A 74 -9.92 -8.73 18.64
C ASP A 74 -10.06 -9.55 17.35
N GLY A 75 -9.82 -10.86 17.46
CA GLY A 75 -9.97 -11.80 16.34
C GLY A 75 -8.81 -11.86 15.35
N VAL A 76 -7.77 -11.02 15.51
CA VAL A 76 -6.55 -11.13 14.71
C VAL A 76 -5.63 -12.20 15.31
N THR A 77 -5.30 -13.22 14.54
CA THR A 77 -4.50 -14.38 15.00
C THR A 77 -3.14 -14.49 14.32
N ASP A 78 -3.01 -13.94 13.11
CA ASP A 78 -1.83 -14.13 12.27
C ASP A 78 -0.77 -13.04 12.42
N LEU A 79 -1.12 -11.96 13.14
CA LEU A 79 -0.27 -10.80 13.38
C LEU A 79 -0.20 -10.49 14.87
N ALA A 80 0.95 -10.00 15.34
CA ALA A 80 1.20 -9.68 16.74
C ALA A 80 1.90 -8.32 16.89
N VAL A 81 1.80 -7.74 18.09
CA VAL A 81 2.60 -6.57 18.47
C VAL A 81 4.09 -6.88 18.33
N GLY A 82 4.82 -5.99 17.68
CA GLY A 82 6.24 -6.16 17.34
C GLY A 82 6.49 -6.69 15.92
N ASP A 83 5.49 -7.24 15.24
CA ASP A 83 5.65 -7.68 13.85
C ASP A 83 6.00 -6.48 12.95
N ARG A 84 7.03 -6.66 12.14
CA ARG A 84 7.38 -5.76 11.04
C ARG A 84 6.46 -6.06 9.87
N VAL A 85 5.81 -5.03 9.32
CA VAL A 85 4.82 -5.19 8.25
C VAL A 85 4.98 -4.12 7.18
N TRP A 86 4.56 -4.46 5.96
CA TRP A 86 4.23 -3.49 4.93
C TRP A 86 2.72 -3.46 4.72
N LEU A 87 2.22 -2.30 4.30
CA LEU A 87 0.81 -1.98 4.16
C LEU A 87 0.48 -1.67 2.70
N TYR A 88 -0.69 -2.09 2.27
CA TYR A 88 -1.25 -1.74 0.98
C TYR A 88 -2.71 -1.31 1.10
N LEU A 89 -3.14 -0.41 0.22
CA LEU A 89 -4.50 0.11 0.20
C LEU A 89 -5.00 0.63 1.57
N ALA A 90 -4.10 1.21 2.36
CA ALA A 90 -4.42 1.68 3.72
C ALA A 90 -5.58 2.68 3.73
N GLN A 91 -5.63 3.58 2.74
CA GLN A 91 -6.66 4.62 2.61
C GLN A 91 -7.85 4.20 1.72
N HIS A 92 -7.85 2.99 1.14
CA HIS A 92 -8.93 2.55 0.26
C HIS A 92 -10.24 2.37 1.02
N GLU A 93 -11.27 3.13 0.64
CA GLU A 93 -12.59 3.20 1.31
C GLU A 93 -12.52 3.62 2.79
N ARG A 94 -11.48 4.35 3.18
CA ARG A 94 -11.23 4.80 4.55
C ARG A 94 -10.71 6.24 4.54
N PRO A 95 -10.95 7.02 5.60
CA PRO A 95 -10.43 8.37 5.70
C PRO A 95 -8.93 8.42 6.01
N THR A 96 -8.32 7.32 6.49
CA THR A 96 -6.97 7.33 7.05
C THR A 96 -6.03 6.41 6.29
N GLY A 97 -5.00 7.00 5.68
CA GLY A 97 -3.88 6.31 5.05
C GLY A 97 -2.63 6.31 5.93
N THR A 98 -1.46 6.25 5.30
CA THR A 98 -0.18 6.08 6.00
C THR A 98 0.59 7.38 6.24
N ALA A 99 0.12 8.54 5.79
CA ALA A 99 0.78 9.85 6.03
C ALA A 99 0.59 10.34 7.46
N GLN A 100 0.82 9.48 8.44
CA GLN A 100 0.70 9.73 9.88
C GLN A 100 1.60 8.78 10.68
N GLU A 101 1.87 9.11 11.94
CA GLU A 101 2.77 8.30 12.78
C GLU A 101 2.18 6.94 13.16
N HIS A 102 0.85 6.83 13.28
CA HIS A 102 0.16 5.56 13.53
C HIS A 102 -1.06 5.46 12.62
N THR A 103 -1.25 4.34 11.96
CA THR A 103 -2.44 4.06 11.15
C THR A 103 -3.11 2.77 11.60
N VAL A 104 -4.43 2.72 11.50
CA VAL A 104 -5.22 1.51 11.75
C VAL A 104 -5.70 0.98 10.40
N VAL A 105 -5.47 -0.29 10.15
CA VAL A 105 -5.89 -0.98 8.91
C VAL A 105 -6.48 -2.35 9.23
N PRO A 106 -7.34 -2.89 8.37
CA PRO A 106 -7.70 -4.31 8.44
C PRO A 106 -6.45 -5.19 8.43
N ALA A 107 -6.39 -6.20 9.27
CA ALA A 107 -5.24 -7.12 9.36
C ALA A 107 -4.86 -7.72 7.99
N SER A 108 -5.85 -7.95 7.12
CA SER A 108 -5.64 -8.42 5.75
C SER A 108 -4.85 -7.47 4.84
N ARG A 109 -4.68 -6.20 5.24
CA ARG A 109 -3.89 -5.19 4.50
C ARG A 109 -2.49 -4.96 5.09
N ALA A 110 -2.13 -5.72 6.11
CA ALA A 110 -0.80 -5.72 6.72
C ALA A 110 -0.13 -7.07 6.46
N VAL A 111 1.01 -7.06 5.80
CA VAL A 111 1.75 -8.27 5.42
C VAL A 111 3.07 -8.30 6.16
N LYS A 112 3.40 -9.42 6.80
CA LYS A 112 4.69 -9.58 7.50
C LYS A 112 5.85 -9.33 6.56
N LEU A 113 6.78 -8.51 7.03
CA LEU A 113 8.00 -8.20 6.31
C LEU A 113 9.10 -9.20 6.71
N PRO A 114 9.71 -9.90 5.76
CA PRO A 114 10.82 -10.80 6.05
C PRO A 114 11.99 -10.05 6.72
N ASP A 115 12.75 -10.78 7.53
CA ASP A 115 13.96 -10.25 8.13
C ASP A 115 14.97 -9.80 7.07
N GLY A 116 15.69 -8.71 7.38
CA GLY A 116 16.68 -8.13 6.49
C GLY A 116 16.12 -7.17 5.42
N ILE A 117 14.82 -7.12 5.20
CA ILE A 117 14.22 -6.16 4.25
C ILE A 117 13.98 -4.81 4.95
N GLY A 118 14.42 -3.71 4.33
CA GLY A 118 14.22 -2.35 4.82
C GLY A 118 12.76 -1.89 4.70
N PHE A 119 12.31 -1.00 5.59
CA PHE A 119 10.96 -0.42 5.52
C PHE A 119 10.77 0.49 4.30
N ASP A 120 11.82 1.07 3.76
CA ASP A 120 11.84 1.85 2.53
C ASP A 120 11.45 1.01 1.31
N VAL A 121 12.09 -0.16 1.17
CA VAL A 121 11.72 -1.15 0.14
C VAL A 121 10.28 -1.62 0.36
N ALA A 122 9.93 -1.98 1.58
CA ALA A 122 8.61 -2.48 1.94
C ALA A 122 7.49 -1.49 1.60
N ALA A 123 7.67 -0.19 1.93
CA ALA A 123 6.69 0.87 1.64
C ALA A 123 6.55 1.19 0.14
N SER A 124 7.46 0.70 -0.71
CA SER A 124 7.41 0.89 -2.16
C SER A 124 6.68 -0.23 -2.91
N LEU A 125 6.26 -1.30 -2.22
CA LEU A 125 5.70 -2.50 -2.87
C LEU A 125 4.20 -2.40 -3.17
N GLY A 126 3.39 -1.86 -2.28
CA GLY A 126 1.93 -2.00 -2.28
C GLY A 126 1.28 -1.75 -3.63
N VAL A 127 0.93 -0.52 -3.95
CA VAL A 127 0.26 -0.16 -5.22
C VAL A 127 1.08 -0.57 -6.45
N PRO A 128 2.41 -0.36 -6.52
CA PRO A 128 3.17 -0.74 -7.71
C PRO A 128 3.19 -2.24 -8.00
N ALA A 129 3.48 -3.08 -7.01
CA ALA A 129 3.58 -4.53 -7.22
C ALA A 129 2.21 -5.16 -7.47
N MET A 130 1.15 -4.71 -6.80
CA MET A 130 -0.22 -5.16 -7.07
C MET A 130 -0.67 -4.78 -8.47
N THR A 131 -0.35 -3.58 -8.94
CA THR A 131 -0.64 -3.12 -10.30
C THR A 131 0.11 -3.97 -11.33
N ALA A 132 1.39 -4.25 -11.09
CA ALA A 132 2.21 -5.11 -11.94
C ALA A 132 1.66 -6.56 -11.99
N HIS A 133 1.33 -7.13 -10.83
CA HIS A 133 0.69 -8.46 -10.76
C HIS A 133 -0.61 -8.49 -11.55
N ARG A 134 -1.47 -7.49 -11.39
CA ARG A 134 -2.73 -7.40 -12.12
C ARG A 134 -2.51 -7.27 -13.62
N ALA A 135 -1.55 -6.46 -14.07
CA ALA A 135 -1.21 -6.31 -15.48
C ALA A 135 -0.79 -7.64 -16.11
N LEU A 136 -0.05 -8.48 -15.39
CA LEU A 136 0.41 -9.80 -15.86
C LEU A 136 -0.67 -10.90 -15.80
N THR A 137 -1.78 -10.65 -15.08
CA THR A 137 -2.83 -11.66 -14.84
C THR A 137 -4.21 -11.30 -15.39
N VAL A 138 -4.40 -10.08 -15.92
CA VAL A 138 -5.72 -9.59 -16.35
C VAL A 138 -6.18 -10.13 -17.70
N HIS A 139 -5.25 -10.59 -18.53
CA HIS A 139 -5.56 -11.11 -19.86
C HIS A 139 -6.34 -12.43 -19.74
N GLU A 140 -7.34 -12.64 -20.60
CA GLU A 140 -8.21 -13.83 -20.58
C GLU A 140 -7.45 -15.17 -20.71
N ASN A 141 -6.31 -15.17 -21.42
CA ASN A 141 -5.40 -16.31 -21.54
C ASN A 141 -4.20 -16.25 -20.58
N GLY A 142 -4.24 -15.34 -19.61
CA GLY A 142 -3.22 -15.22 -18.58
C GLY A 142 -3.49 -16.13 -17.38
N PRO A 143 -2.50 -16.34 -16.52
CA PRO A 143 -2.71 -17.07 -15.26
C PRO A 143 -3.62 -16.26 -14.34
N ALA A 144 -4.55 -16.90 -13.65
CA ALA A 144 -5.39 -16.23 -12.65
C ALA A 144 -4.55 -15.64 -11.47
N ARG A 145 -3.39 -16.26 -11.21
CA ARG A 145 -2.42 -15.85 -10.20
C ARG A 145 -1.02 -16.20 -10.66
N LEU A 146 -0.05 -15.33 -10.41
CA LEU A 146 1.35 -15.64 -10.66
C LEU A 146 1.89 -16.66 -9.65
N SER A 147 2.69 -17.58 -10.18
CA SER A 147 3.47 -18.55 -9.42
C SER A 147 4.73 -18.90 -10.22
N PRO A 148 5.76 -19.51 -9.63
CA PRO A 148 6.92 -20.01 -10.40
C PRO A 148 6.45 -20.88 -11.57
N GLY A 149 6.93 -20.57 -12.79
CA GLY A 149 6.57 -21.28 -14.02
C GLY A 149 5.24 -20.88 -14.67
N SER A 150 4.41 -20.03 -14.06
CA SER A 150 3.08 -19.66 -14.61
C SER A 150 3.15 -18.85 -15.91
N LEU A 151 4.31 -18.30 -16.26
CA LEU A 151 4.57 -17.59 -17.51
C LEU A 151 5.69 -18.27 -18.34
N GLU A 152 6.02 -19.53 -18.07
CA GLU A 152 7.02 -20.27 -18.82
C GLU A 152 6.69 -20.30 -20.33
N GLY A 153 7.71 -20.06 -21.17
CA GLY A 153 7.55 -19.95 -22.63
C GLY A 153 6.86 -18.70 -23.12
N ARG A 154 6.60 -17.72 -22.25
CA ARG A 154 6.07 -16.40 -22.62
C ARG A 154 7.18 -15.37 -22.71
N VAL A 155 7.13 -14.53 -23.75
CA VAL A 155 7.94 -13.32 -23.87
C VAL A 155 7.12 -12.13 -23.39
N VAL A 156 7.62 -11.37 -22.41
CA VAL A 156 6.92 -10.22 -21.83
C VAL A 156 7.70 -8.95 -22.08
N LEU A 157 7.16 -8.06 -22.90
CA LEU A 157 7.70 -6.72 -23.12
C LEU A 157 7.11 -5.74 -22.10
N VAL A 158 7.94 -5.13 -21.28
CA VAL A 158 7.53 -4.14 -20.28
C VAL A 158 7.94 -2.73 -20.72
N ALA A 159 6.99 -1.94 -21.21
CA ALA A 159 7.21 -0.52 -21.47
C ALA A 159 7.31 0.25 -20.13
N GLY A 160 8.28 1.16 -20.02
CA GLY A 160 8.49 1.93 -18.78
C GLY A 160 9.11 1.12 -17.65
N GLY A 161 9.97 0.15 -17.95
CA GLY A 161 10.62 -0.75 -16.99
C GLY A 161 11.39 -0.07 -15.85
N ALA A 162 11.82 1.18 -16.02
CA ALA A 162 12.50 1.97 -14.97
C ALA A 162 11.53 2.58 -13.93
N GLY A 163 10.23 2.61 -14.21
CA GLY A 163 9.21 3.07 -13.25
C GLY A 163 8.87 1.99 -12.22
N ALA A 164 8.27 2.37 -11.08
CA ALA A 164 7.96 1.45 -9.98
C ALA A 164 7.11 0.24 -10.42
N VAL A 165 6.05 0.46 -11.19
CA VAL A 165 5.20 -0.63 -11.72
C VAL A 165 5.96 -1.48 -12.74
N GLY A 166 6.69 -0.85 -13.69
CA GLY A 166 7.45 -1.58 -14.70
C GLY A 166 8.58 -2.42 -14.08
N HIS A 167 9.30 -1.86 -13.11
CA HIS A 167 10.34 -2.60 -12.38
C HIS A 167 9.77 -3.82 -11.63
N ALA A 168 8.63 -3.66 -10.94
CA ALA A 168 7.93 -4.75 -10.30
C ALA A 168 7.43 -5.79 -11.32
N ALA A 169 6.92 -5.35 -12.48
CA ALA A 169 6.44 -6.25 -13.52
C ALA A 169 7.57 -7.11 -14.11
N ILE A 170 8.76 -6.53 -14.35
CA ILE A 170 9.93 -7.28 -14.81
C ILE A 170 10.30 -8.37 -13.79
N GLN A 171 10.42 -8.02 -12.52
CA GLN A 171 10.78 -8.98 -11.47
C GLN A 171 9.74 -10.10 -11.35
N LEU A 172 8.45 -9.77 -11.35
CA LEU A 172 7.37 -10.74 -11.26
C LEU A 172 7.31 -11.65 -12.51
N ALA A 173 7.53 -11.09 -13.70
CA ALA A 173 7.54 -11.86 -14.93
C ALA A 173 8.70 -12.88 -14.96
N VAL A 174 9.92 -12.44 -14.62
CA VAL A 174 11.09 -13.31 -14.50
C VAL A 174 10.88 -14.38 -13.42
N TRP A 175 10.39 -14.02 -12.25
CA TRP A 175 10.05 -14.98 -11.19
C TRP A 175 9.02 -16.02 -11.63
N ALA A 176 8.06 -15.59 -12.47
CA ALA A 176 7.03 -16.47 -13.04
C ALA A 176 7.51 -17.29 -14.24
N GLY A 177 8.77 -17.16 -14.69
CA GLY A 177 9.38 -17.96 -15.76
C GLY A 177 9.28 -17.36 -17.16
N ALA A 178 8.89 -16.07 -17.31
CA ALA A 178 8.90 -15.40 -18.59
C ALA A 178 10.32 -14.97 -19.03
N GLU A 179 10.48 -14.80 -20.36
CA GLU A 179 11.66 -14.21 -21.00
C GLU A 179 11.42 -12.72 -21.32
#